data_3e50daf1eaef23cb1de03ce5f1cf8e9b
#
_entry.id   3e50daf1eaef23cb1de03ce5f1cf8e9b
#
_cell.length_a   1.000
_cell.length_b   1.000
_cell.length_c   1.000
_cell.angle_alpha   90.00
_cell.angle_beta   90.00
_cell.angle_gamma   90.00
#
_symmetry.space_group_name_H-M   'P 1'
#
loop_
_entity.id
_entity.type
_entity.pdbx_description
1 polymer ?
#
loop_
_entity_poly.entity_id
_entity_poly.type
_entity_poly.pdbx_seq_one_letter_code
_entity_poly.pdbx_strand_id
1 'polypeptide(L)' 'MRTALVVAGVAMTLAGLIWLAQGLNLPFAPRSFMTADRSWAFIGAVVAIAGVLVIGWARGRP' A
#
# COMPACT_ATOMS: atom_id res chain seq x y z
N MET A 1 9.89 -5.77 -18.34
CA MET A 1 10.29 -5.01 -17.15
C MET A 1 9.22 -4.08 -16.65
N ARG A 2 8.61 -3.27 -17.54
CA ARG A 2 7.54 -2.38 -17.11
C ARG A 2 6.37 -3.10 -16.49
N THR A 3 5.94 -4.21 -17.11
CA THR A 3 4.83 -4.97 -16.57
C THR A 3 5.12 -5.46 -15.17
N ALA A 4 6.34 -5.96 -14.92
CA ALA A 4 6.72 -6.41 -13.60
C ALA A 4 6.70 -5.26 -12.59
N LEU A 5 7.16 -4.08 -12.99
CA LEU A 5 7.15 -2.91 -12.11
C LEU A 5 5.73 -2.46 -11.79
N VAL A 6 4.85 -2.46 -12.80
CA VAL A 6 3.46 -2.08 -12.58
C VAL A 6 2.79 -3.08 -11.64
N VAL A 7 2.99 -4.38 -11.85
CA VAL A 7 2.41 -5.40 -10.98
C VAL A 7 2.92 -5.24 -9.55
N ALA A 8 4.23 -5.02 -9.40
CA ALA A 8 4.81 -4.81 -8.07
C ALA A 8 4.21 -3.56 -7.41
N GLY A 9 4.08 -2.48 -8.17
CA GLY A 9 3.50 -1.24 -7.64
C GLY A 9 2.04 -1.42 -7.23
N VAL A 10 1.25 -2.14 -8.01
CA VAL A 10 -0.13 -2.43 -7.67
C VAL A 10 -0.19 -3.27 -6.38
N ALA A 11 0.64 -4.30 -6.29
CA ALA A 11 0.67 -5.14 -5.09
C ALA A 11 1.05 -4.32 -3.86
N MET A 12 2.05 -3.44 -3.99
CA MET A 12 2.47 -2.56 -2.89
C MET A 12 1.35 -1.62 -2.48
N THR A 13 0.67 -1.03 -3.47
CA THR A 13 -0.42 -0.10 -3.19
C THR A 13 -1.54 -0.79 -2.43
N LEU A 14 -1.94 -1.98 -2.89
CA LEU A 14 -3.01 -2.73 -2.23
C LEU A 14 -2.60 -3.15 -0.82
N ALA A 15 -1.39 -3.65 -0.66
CA ALA A 15 -0.90 -4.04 0.66
C ALA A 15 -0.86 -2.84 1.60
N GLY A 16 -0.38 -1.70 1.10
CA GLY A 16 -0.31 -0.48 1.90
C GLY A 16 -1.67 0.01 2.32
N LEU A 17 -2.66 -0.05 1.43
CA LEU A 17 -4.02 0.36 1.76
C LEU A 17 -4.65 -0.56 2.80
N ILE A 18 -4.39 -1.86 2.71
CA ILE A 18 -4.90 -2.80 3.71
C ILE A 18 -4.27 -2.52 5.06
N TRP A 19 -2.96 -2.32 5.11
CA TRP A 19 -2.27 -2.02 6.35
C TRP A 19 -2.74 -0.69 6.95
N LEU A 20 -2.95 0.30 6.09
CA LEU A 20 -3.47 1.59 6.54
C LEU A 20 -4.84 1.42 7.19
N ALA A 21 -5.74 0.66 6.54
CA ALA A 21 -7.07 0.41 7.08
C ALA A 21 -7.00 -0.34 8.40
N GLN A 22 -6.12 -1.33 8.51
CA GLN A 22 -5.95 -2.07 9.77
C GLN A 22 -5.41 -1.17 10.87
N GLY A 23 -4.42 -0.35 10.53
CA GLY A 23 -3.83 0.57 11.50
C GLY A 23 -4.81 1.61 12.01
N LEU A 24 -5.76 2.01 11.16
CA LEU A 24 -6.80 2.93 11.54
C LEU A 24 -8.00 2.24 12.19
N ASN A 25 -7.96 0.92 12.29
CA ASN A 25 -9.02 0.13 12.92
C ASN A 25 -10.36 0.35 12.23
N LEU A 26 -10.35 0.37 10.90
CA LEU A 26 -11.59 0.54 10.15
C LEU A 26 -12.44 -0.73 10.23
N PRO A 27 -13.78 -0.60 10.31
CA PRO A 27 -14.64 -1.75 10.56
C PRO A 27 -14.62 -2.81 9.45
N PHE A 28 -14.30 -2.41 8.24
CA PHE A 28 -14.26 -3.36 7.11
C PHE A 28 -12.91 -4.05 6.95
N ALA A 29 -11.90 -3.64 7.71
CA ALA A 29 -10.58 -4.23 7.58
C ALA A 29 -10.48 -5.52 8.39
N PRO A 30 -9.70 -6.50 7.90
CA PRO A 30 -9.49 -7.72 8.67
C PRO A 30 -8.84 -7.43 10.01
N ARG A 31 -9.32 -8.08 11.05
CA ARG A 31 -8.75 -7.89 12.37
C ARG A 31 -7.51 -8.76 12.54
N SER A 32 -6.50 -8.18 13.11
CA SER A 32 -5.24 -8.87 13.38
C SER A 32 -4.49 -8.10 14.46
N PHE A 33 -3.28 -8.56 14.80
CA PHE A 33 -2.44 -7.84 15.75
C PHE A 33 -2.05 -6.45 15.25
N MET A 34 -2.24 -6.18 13.96
CA MET A 34 -1.97 -4.87 13.37
C MET A 34 -3.13 -3.90 13.56
N THR A 35 -4.29 -4.41 13.94
CA THR A 35 -5.50 -3.59 14.05
C THR A 35 -5.30 -2.53 15.14
N ALA A 36 -5.63 -1.28 14.80
CA ALA A 36 -5.55 -0.14 15.69
C ALA A 36 -4.12 0.26 16.06
N ASP A 37 -3.12 -0.29 15.38
CA ASP A 37 -1.73 0.13 15.59
C ASP A 37 -1.41 1.25 14.60
N ARG A 38 -1.23 2.45 15.13
CA ARG A 38 -0.98 3.61 14.28
C ARG A 38 0.34 3.53 13.52
N SER A 39 1.30 2.79 14.05
CA SER A 39 2.55 2.56 13.33
C SER A 39 2.28 1.83 12.02
N TRP A 40 1.36 0.88 12.03
CA TRP A 40 0.99 0.16 10.83
C TRP A 40 0.25 1.05 9.85
N ALA A 41 -0.56 1.98 10.34
CA ALA A 41 -1.22 2.95 9.47
C ALA A 41 -0.18 3.79 8.74
N PHE A 42 0.84 4.26 9.45
CA PHE A 42 1.91 5.04 8.85
C PHE A 42 2.69 4.22 7.82
N ILE A 43 3.06 3.00 8.18
CA ILE A 43 3.77 2.10 7.28
C ILE A 43 2.92 1.84 6.04
N GLY A 44 1.62 1.57 6.23
CA GLY A 44 0.71 1.33 5.11
C GLY A 44 0.63 2.52 4.17
N ALA A 45 0.56 3.72 4.71
CA ALA A 45 0.52 4.94 3.90
C ALA A 45 1.79 5.09 3.08
N VAL A 46 2.96 4.86 3.70
CA VAL A 46 4.24 4.95 3.00
C VAL A 46 4.32 3.92 1.88
N VAL A 47 3.93 2.69 2.16
CA VAL A 47 3.96 1.61 1.17
C VAL A 47 3.00 1.90 0.02
N ALA A 48 1.80 2.39 0.33
CA ALA A 48 0.82 2.73 -0.69
C ALA A 48 1.34 3.85 -1.60
N ILE A 49 1.92 4.88 -1.01
CA ILE A 49 2.49 6.00 -1.78
C ILE A 49 3.62 5.49 -2.65
N ALA A 50 4.50 4.67 -2.07
CA ALA A 50 5.62 4.10 -2.82
C ALA A 50 5.12 3.27 -4.01
N GLY A 51 4.05 2.49 -3.80
CA GLY A 51 3.46 1.70 -4.88
C GLY A 51 2.94 2.57 -6.00
N VAL A 52 2.23 3.65 -5.66
CA VAL A 52 1.71 4.60 -6.66
C VAL A 52 2.86 5.26 -7.42
N LEU A 53 3.92 5.64 -6.72
CA LEU A 53 5.08 6.25 -7.37
C LEU A 53 5.77 5.28 -8.32
N VAL A 54 5.87 4.01 -7.93
CA VAL A 54 6.46 2.98 -8.80
C VAL A 54 5.62 2.82 -10.06
N ILE A 55 4.30 2.77 -9.94
CA ILE A 55 3.40 2.66 -11.09
C ILE A 55 3.58 3.89 -11.99
N GLY A 56 3.54 5.07 -11.40
CA GLY A 56 3.67 6.30 -12.16
C GLY A 56 5.01 6.38 -12.87
N TRP A 57 6.07 5.99 -12.19
CA TRP A 57 7.39 5.98 -12.80
C TRP A 57 7.45 4.99 -13.97
N ALA A 58 6.90 3.79 -13.78
CA ALA A 58 6.95 2.76 -14.81
C ALA A 58 6.14 3.13 -16.05
N ARG A 59 5.01 3.81 -15.85
CA ARG A 59 4.09 4.17 -16.94
C ARG A 59 4.36 5.55 -17.53
N GLY A 60 4.81 6.47 -16.69
CA GLY A 60 4.95 7.86 -17.09
C GLY A 60 6.27 8.22 -17.75
N ARG A 61 7.19 7.28 -17.80
CA ARG A 61 8.50 7.55 -18.39
C ARG A 61 8.42 7.41 -19.89
N PRO A 62 8.89 8.40 -20.62
CA PRO A 62 8.95 8.30 -22.08
C PRO A 62 9.99 7.28 -22.49
#